data_11fe9a649e5a1838a7c5dc811bf206ca
#
_entry.id   11fe9a649e5a1838a7c5dc811bf206ca
#
_cell.length_a   1.000
_cell.length_b   1.000
_cell.length_c   1.000
_cell.angle_alpha   90.00
_cell.angle_beta   90.00
_cell.angle_gamma   90.00
#
_symmetry.space_group_name_H-M   'P 1'
#
loop_
_entity.id
_entity.type
_entity.pdbx_description
1 polymer ?
#
loop_
_entity_poly.entity_id
_entity_poly.type
_entity_poly.pdbx_seq_one_letter_code
_entity_poly.pdbx_strand_id
1 'polypeptide(L)'
;FAATLSKPLSDNLELSLGLVQVERTPSAVELFINGPHLAAQRFEVGDVSLEPEQARNVELSLAYERGSVFSKVSLFNNQITDYIYLRDESEAEHDGEHDDDHGGLILGNYIQSDARFRGYEIEFGFSVALESGTIRIKLARDQTLADFDSGGSVPRIMPSRNLLEINGDFAKFDATLSYQNVNDQQRIAQNELPTDSYNALKVSLRTAFDIGPTTLATTLFARNILDDISRRHTSFVKEQAPLPGRNIGMKFVLAL
;
A
#
# COMPACT_ATOMS: atom_id res chain seq x y z
N PHE A 1 -21.41 4.58 9.49
CA PHE A 1 -21.48 3.83 10.75
C PHE A 1 -20.19 3.05 10.94
N ALA A 2 -19.63 3.08 12.17
CA ALA A 2 -18.50 2.26 12.58
C ALA A 2 -18.71 1.79 14.02
N ALA A 3 -18.38 0.53 14.29
CA ALA A 3 -18.42 -0.06 15.63
C ALA A 3 -17.24 -1.01 15.80
N THR A 4 -16.64 -1.00 16.99
CA THR A 4 -15.61 -1.96 17.38
C THR A 4 -15.99 -2.58 18.71
N LEU A 5 -15.92 -3.91 18.77
CA LEU A 5 -16.11 -4.67 19.99
C LEU A 5 -14.79 -5.38 20.30
N SER A 6 -14.20 -5.06 21.46
CA SER A 6 -12.99 -5.71 21.95
C SER A 6 -13.27 -6.51 23.22
N LYS A 7 -12.64 -7.68 23.31
CA LYS A 7 -12.75 -8.57 24.48
C LYS A 7 -11.37 -9.09 24.85
N PRO A 8 -10.87 -8.78 26.07
CA PRO A 8 -9.71 -9.45 26.61
C PRO A 8 -10.05 -10.94 26.85
N LEU A 9 -9.26 -11.82 26.25
CA LEU A 9 -9.35 -13.26 26.48
C LEU A 9 -8.44 -13.72 27.61
N SER A 10 -7.37 -12.96 27.88
CA SER A 10 -6.48 -13.06 29.03
C SER A 10 -5.78 -11.72 29.22
N ASP A 11 -4.90 -11.63 30.26
CA ASP A 11 -4.09 -10.42 30.54
C ASP A 11 -3.19 -9.99 29.37
N ASN A 12 -2.92 -10.91 28.43
CA ASN A 12 -1.99 -10.66 27.32
C ASN A 12 -2.61 -10.91 25.95
N LEU A 13 -3.91 -11.22 25.86
CA LEU A 13 -4.55 -11.61 24.60
C LEU A 13 -5.90 -10.90 24.46
N GLU A 14 -6.07 -10.14 23.39
CA GLU A 14 -7.29 -9.41 23.06
C GLU A 14 -7.82 -9.84 21.69
N LEU A 15 -9.12 -10.09 21.63
CA LEU A 15 -9.89 -10.30 20.40
C LEU A 15 -10.73 -9.06 20.11
N SER A 16 -10.67 -8.56 18.88
CA SER A 16 -11.45 -7.40 18.43
C SER A 16 -12.20 -7.72 17.14
N LEU A 17 -13.46 -7.27 17.09
CA LEU A 17 -14.32 -7.31 15.91
C LEU A 17 -14.67 -5.87 15.51
N GLY A 18 -14.25 -5.48 14.32
CA GLY A 18 -14.58 -4.20 13.69
C GLY A 18 -15.67 -4.37 12.64
N LEU A 19 -16.64 -3.49 12.64
CA LEU A 19 -17.73 -3.40 11.64
C LEU A 19 -17.78 -1.95 11.16
N VAL A 20 -17.65 -1.76 9.84
CA VAL A 20 -17.71 -0.44 9.23
C VAL A 20 -18.65 -0.47 8.03
N GLN A 21 -19.53 0.52 7.94
CA GLN A 21 -20.32 0.80 6.76
C GLN A 21 -20.14 2.27 6.41
N VAL A 22 -19.66 2.51 5.19
CA VAL A 22 -19.41 3.86 4.66
C VAL A 22 -19.95 3.96 3.26
N GLU A 23 -20.22 5.17 2.84
CA GLU A 23 -20.64 5.53 1.50
C GLU A 23 -19.66 6.57 0.94
N ARG A 24 -19.30 6.45 -0.33
CA ARG A 24 -18.44 7.38 -1.05
C ARG A 24 -19.15 7.86 -2.32
N THR A 25 -19.40 9.13 -2.40
CA THR A 25 -19.93 9.73 -3.64
C THR A 25 -18.83 9.76 -4.71
N PRO A 26 -19.19 9.60 -6.01
CA PRO A 26 -18.26 9.79 -7.11
C PRO A 26 -17.60 11.15 -7.06
N SER A 27 -16.33 11.24 -7.41
CA SER A 27 -15.61 12.50 -7.53
C SER A 27 -15.97 13.23 -8.84
N ALA A 28 -15.68 14.52 -8.92
CA ALA A 28 -15.89 15.30 -10.15
C ALA A 28 -15.09 14.73 -11.35
N VAL A 29 -13.93 14.14 -11.09
CA VAL A 29 -13.13 13.48 -12.14
C VAL A 29 -13.86 12.25 -12.66
N GLU A 30 -14.32 11.37 -11.77
CA GLU A 30 -15.03 10.15 -12.14
C GLU A 30 -16.34 10.43 -12.93
N LEU A 31 -16.99 11.56 -12.65
CA LEU A 31 -18.24 11.94 -13.32
C LEU A 31 -18.03 12.68 -14.64
N PHE A 32 -17.02 13.56 -14.74
CA PHE A 32 -17.01 14.58 -15.79
C PHE A 32 -15.73 14.65 -16.62
N ILE A 33 -14.70 13.84 -16.31
CA ILE A 33 -13.49 13.85 -17.11
C ILE A 33 -13.80 13.39 -18.54
N ASN A 34 -13.24 14.06 -19.51
CA ASN A 34 -13.23 13.64 -20.91
C ASN A 34 -11.98 14.24 -21.54
N GLY A 35 -10.84 13.57 -21.39
CA GLY A 35 -9.59 14.12 -21.87
C GLY A 35 -8.32 13.36 -21.45
N PRO A 36 -7.16 13.82 -21.94
CA PRO A 36 -5.89 13.17 -21.70
C PRO A 36 -5.40 13.36 -20.27
N HIS A 37 -5.08 12.27 -19.60
CA HIS A 37 -4.33 12.22 -18.36
C HIS A 37 -2.91 11.70 -18.63
N LEU A 38 -2.03 12.60 -19.05
CA LEU A 38 -0.69 12.25 -19.54
C LEU A 38 0.15 11.49 -18.50
N ALA A 39 0.02 11.83 -17.21
CA ALA A 39 0.73 11.16 -16.14
C ALA A 39 0.30 9.69 -15.94
N ALA A 40 -0.91 9.33 -16.34
CA ALA A 40 -1.43 7.97 -16.36
C ALA A 40 -1.30 7.29 -17.72
N GLN A 41 -0.88 8.03 -18.76
CA GLN A 41 -0.87 7.62 -20.17
C GLN A 41 -2.24 7.11 -20.65
N ARG A 42 -3.31 7.81 -20.25
CA ARG A 42 -4.68 7.46 -20.58
C ARG A 42 -5.45 8.65 -21.10
N PHE A 43 -6.40 8.37 -21.97
CA PHE A 43 -7.52 9.27 -22.23
C PHE A 43 -8.67 8.79 -21.34
N GLU A 44 -9.04 9.57 -20.34
CA GLU A 44 -10.02 9.16 -19.34
C GLU A 44 -11.39 9.73 -19.68
N VAL A 45 -12.41 8.88 -19.55
CA VAL A 45 -13.82 9.22 -19.77
C VAL A 45 -14.59 8.92 -18.49
N GLY A 46 -15.23 9.94 -17.95
CA GLY A 46 -16.12 9.87 -16.80
C GLY A 46 -17.52 9.45 -17.18
N ASP A 47 -18.30 9.03 -16.19
CA ASP A 47 -19.70 8.68 -16.37
C ASP A 47 -20.58 9.41 -15.33
N VAL A 48 -21.48 10.26 -15.81
CA VAL A 48 -22.41 11.05 -14.99
C VAL A 48 -23.50 10.20 -14.32
N SER A 49 -23.65 8.94 -14.73
CA SER A 49 -24.62 8.00 -14.17
C SER A 49 -24.10 7.21 -12.98
N LEU A 50 -22.83 7.40 -12.58
CA LEU A 50 -22.24 6.70 -11.44
C LEU A 50 -23.00 6.97 -10.14
N GLU A 51 -23.33 5.89 -9.42
CA GLU A 51 -23.98 5.93 -8.11
C GLU A 51 -22.94 5.93 -6.98
N PRO A 52 -23.30 6.35 -5.75
CA PRO A 52 -22.39 6.27 -4.61
C PRO A 52 -21.99 4.82 -4.26
N GLU A 53 -20.69 4.57 -4.09
CA GLU A 53 -20.18 3.30 -3.57
C GLU A 53 -20.65 3.07 -2.13
N GLN A 54 -21.02 1.84 -1.81
CA GLN A 54 -21.37 1.42 -0.45
C GLN A 54 -20.44 0.30 0.01
N ALA A 55 -19.55 0.61 0.96
CA ALA A 55 -18.61 -0.35 1.50
C ALA A 55 -19.08 -0.90 2.86
N ARG A 56 -19.02 -2.22 3.03
CA ARG A 56 -19.26 -2.94 4.29
C ARG A 56 -18.03 -3.76 4.62
N ASN A 57 -17.31 -3.33 5.64
CA ASN A 57 -16.10 -4.01 6.11
C ASN A 57 -16.34 -4.73 7.43
N VAL A 58 -15.87 -5.97 7.49
CA VAL A 58 -15.78 -6.78 8.72
C VAL A 58 -14.32 -7.13 8.91
N GLU A 59 -13.77 -6.80 10.08
CA GLU A 59 -12.42 -7.11 10.48
C GLU A 59 -12.42 -7.88 11.80
N LEU A 60 -11.69 -9.00 11.84
CA LEU A 60 -11.42 -9.75 13.06
C LEU A 60 -9.93 -9.69 13.34
N SER A 61 -9.55 -9.22 14.52
CA SER A 61 -8.15 -9.14 14.92
C SER A 61 -7.90 -9.80 16.28
N LEU A 62 -6.74 -10.46 16.38
CA LEU A 62 -6.23 -11.06 17.61
C LEU A 62 -4.87 -10.42 17.90
N ALA A 63 -4.76 -9.76 19.04
CA ALA A 63 -3.54 -9.10 19.50
C ALA A 63 -3.02 -9.81 20.76
N TYR A 64 -1.71 -10.10 20.78
CA TYR A 64 -1.00 -10.63 21.92
C TYR A 64 0.14 -9.70 22.29
N GLU A 65 0.23 -9.35 23.59
CA GLU A 65 1.33 -8.55 24.12
C GLU A 65 1.74 -9.08 25.49
N ARG A 66 3.01 -9.43 25.63
CA ARG A 66 3.58 -9.84 26.92
C ARG A 66 5.04 -9.45 27.02
N GLY A 67 5.34 -8.53 27.93
CA GLY A 67 6.69 -8.02 28.15
C GLY A 67 7.27 -7.40 26.89
N SER A 68 8.30 -8.01 26.33
CA SER A 68 8.97 -7.53 25.14
C SER A 68 8.43 -8.11 23.82
N VAL A 69 7.45 -9.01 23.87
CA VAL A 69 6.91 -9.70 22.69
C VAL A 69 5.51 -9.17 22.37
N PHE A 70 5.26 -8.89 21.09
CA PHE A 70 3.93 -8.61 20.58
C PHE A 70 3.65 -9.38 19.30
N SER A 71 2.41 -9.70 19.06
CA SER A 71 1.92 -10.17 17.76
C SER A 71 0.51 -9.70 17.49
N LYS A 72 0.19 -9.50 16.23
CA LYS A 72 -1.17 -9.17 15.79
C LYS A 72 -1.47 -9.95 14.51
N VAL A 73 -2.67 -10.51 14.45
CA VAL A 73 -3.22 -11.12 13.23
C VAL A 73 -4.56 -10.45 12.99
N SER A 74 -4.75 -9.88 11.81
CA SER A 74 -6.01 -9.31 11.35
C SER A 74 -6.48 -10.01 10.08
N LEU A 75 -7.76 -10.33 10.03
CA LEU A 75 -8.46 -10.86 8.86
C LEU A 75 -9.55 -9.88 8.50
N PHE A 76 -9.66 -9.52 7.24
CA PHE A 76 -10.71 -8.59 6.80
C PHE A 76 -11.44 -9.09 5.57
N ASN A 77 -12.70 -8.68 5.47
CA ASN A 77 -13.54 -8.81 4.29
C ASN A 77 -14.32 -7.52 4.10
N ASN A 78 -14.10 -6.85 2.98
CA ASN A 78 -14.79 -5.64 2.60
C ASN A 78 -15.58 -5.90 1.32
N GLN A 79 -16.90 -5.77 1.38
CA GLN A 79 -17.80 -5.87 0.24
C GLN A 79 -18.21 -4.47 -0.16
N ILE A 80 -18.03 -4.13 -1.43
CA ILE A 80 -18.35 -2.81 -1.98
C ILE A 80 -19.36 -3.00 -3.10
N THR A 81 -20.54 -2.45 -2.91
CA THR A 81 -21.54 -2.31 -3.95
C THR A 81 -21.23 -1.06 -4.76
N ASP A 82 -21.38 -1.13 -6.09
CA ASP A 82 -21.10 -0.03 -7.02
C ASP A 82 -19.67 0.51 -6.92
N TYR A 83 -18.67 -0.39 -6.75
CA TYR A 83 -17.25 0.01 -6.71
C TYR A 83 -16.84 0.69 -8.01
N ILE A 84 -16.36 1.93 -7.93
CA ILE A 84 -15.94 2.75 -9.07
C ILE A 84 -14.47 2.50 -9.39
N TYR A 85 -14.19 2.18 -10.65
CA TYR A 85 -12.82 1.99 -11.11
C TYR A 85 -12.63 2.43 -12.55
N LEU A 86 -11.39 2.73 -12.92
CA LEU A 86 -11.02 3.01 -14.30
C LEU A 86 -10.69 1.68 -14.99
N ARG A 87 -11.50 1.31 -15.99
CA ARG A 87 -11.29 0.16 -16.86
C ARG A 87 -10.54 0.59 -18.11
N ASP A 88 -9.41 -0.05 -18.36
CA ASP A 88 -8.68 0.12 -19.62
C ASP A 88 -9.38 -0.67 -20.74
N GLU A 89 -9.58 -0.06 -21.89
CA GLU A 89 -10.09 -0.74 -23.09
C GLU A 89 -8.93 -1.32 -23.90
N SER A 90 -9.18 -2.45 -24.57
CA SER A 90 -8.25 -3.02 -25.53
C SER A 90 -8.42 -2.37 -26.90
N GLU A 91 -7.34 -2.39 -27.70
CA GLU A 91 -7.39 -1.94 -29.11
C GLU A 91 -8.47 -2.68 -29.92
N ALA A 92 -8.78 -3.94 -29.56
CA ALA A 92 -9.80 -4.74 -30.22
C ALA A 92 -11.25 -4.34 -29.88
N GLU A 93 -11.47 -3.66 -28.76
CA GLU A 93 -12.79 -3.13 -28.36
C GLU A 93 -13.08 -1.78 -29.03
N HIS A 94 -12.08 -1.20 -29.69
CA HIS A 94 -12.14 0.13 -30.33
C HIS A 94 -12.62 0.11 -31.80
N ASP A 95 -12.99 -1.04 -32.35
CA ASP A 95 -13.40 -1.25 -33.77
C ASP A 95 -14.78 -0.66 -34.13
N GLY A 96 -15.32 0.25 -33.36
CA GLY A 96 -16.61 0.92 -33.56
C GLY A 96 -16.52 2.39 -33.89
N GLU A 97 -16.53 2.77 -35.16
CA GLU A 97 -17.01 4.02 -35.82
C GLU A 97 -16.61 5.41 -35.27
N HIS A 98 -15.76 5.52 -34.24
CA HIS A 98 -15.19 6.80 -33.81
C HIS A 98 -13.68 6.76 -33.98
N ASP A 99 -13.21 7.37 -35.08
CA ASP A 99 -11.81 7.67 -35.40
C ASP A 99 -11.30 8.83 -34.51
N ASP A 100 -11.57 8.77 -33.21
CA ASP A 100 -11.01 9.69 -32.24
C ASP A 100 -9.60 9.25 -31.92
N ASP A 101 -8.62 9.83 -32.65
CA ASP A 101 -7.21 9.70 -32.35
C ASP A 101 -6.90 10.24 -30.94
N HIS A 102 -6.91 9.36 -29.93
CA HIS A 102 -6.54 9.69 -28.56
C HIS A 102 -5.03 9.94 -28.39
N GLY A 103 -4.29 10.15 -29.50
CA GLY A 103 -2.86 10.47 -29.46
C GLY A 103 -1.99 9.33 -28.93
N GLY A 104 -2.39 8.06 -29.12
CA GLY A 104 -1.68 6.88 -28.64
C GLY A 104 -1.84 6.63 -27.14
N LEU A 105 -2.80 7.28 -26.47
CA LEU A 105 -3.15 7.02 -25.08
C LEU A 105 -4.13 5.84 -25.00
N ILE A 106 -4.03 5.06 -23.94
CA ILE A 106 -4.99 3.99 -23.62
C ILE A 106 -6.32 4.64 -23.23
N LEU A 107 -7.44 4.21 -23.84
CA LEU A 107 -8.76 4.66 -23.42
C LEU A 107 -9.12 4.02 -22.09
N GLY A 108 -9.53 4.82 -21.12
CA GLY A 108 -9.98 4.40 -19.81
C GLY A 108 -11.34 4.97 -19.45
N ASN A 109 -12.30 4.09 -19.17
CA ASN A 109 -13.66 4.49 -18.78
C ASN A 109 -13.87 4.26 -17.29
N TYR A 110 -14.42 5.26 -16.59
CA TYR A 110 -14.90 5.09 -15.23
C TYR A 110 -16.23 4.32 -15.27
N ILE A 111 -16.24 3.17 -14.61
CA ILE A 111 -17.40 2.28 -14.53
C ILE A 111 -17.57 1.77 -13.11
N GLN A 112 -18.71 1.11 -12.85
CA GLN A 112 -19.03 0.50 -11.57
C GLN A 112 -19.23 -1.00 -11.68
N SER A 113 -18.87 -1.73 -10.62
CA SER A 113 -19.18 -3.14 -10.44
C SER A 113 -19.10 -3.50 -8.96
N ASP A 114 -19.92 -4.44 -8.51
CA ASP A 114 -19.79 -4.98 -7.17
C ASP A 114 -18.46 -5.71 -7.02
N ALA A 115 -17.76 -5.45 -5.91
CA ALA A 115 -16.43 -5.97 -5.67
C ALA A 115 -16.25 -6.44 -4.23
N ARG A 116 -15.42 -7.46 -4.05
CA ARG A 116 -15.06 -8.00 -2.75
C ARG A 116 -13.55 -7.99 -2.55
N PHE A 117 -13.13 -7.33 -1.46
CA PHE A 117 -11.75 -7.31 -1.01
C PHE A 117 -11.63 -8.14 0.26
N ARG A 118 -10.68 -9.05 0.29
CA ARG A 118 -10.40 -9.90 1.45
C ARG A 118 -8.90 -10.06 1.63
N GLY A 119 -8.49 -10.21 2.87
CA GLY A 119 -7.07 -10.36 3.11
C GLY A 119 -6.74 -10.57 4.58
N TYR A 120 -5.45 -10.53 4.83
CA TYR A 120 -4.90 -10.65 6.16
C TYR A 120 -3.67 -9.77 6.34
N GLU A 121 -3.43 -9.42 7.60
CA GLU A 121 -2.19 -8.80 8.08
C GLU A 121 -1.69 -9.60 9.28
N ILE A 122 -0.41 -9.92 9.29
CA ILE A 122 0.26 -10.63 10.39
C ILE A 122 1.46 -9.79 10.78
N GLU A 123 1.56 -9.47 12.07
CA GLU A 123 2.72 -8.83 12.66
C GLU A 123 3.21 -9.67 13.85
N PHE A 124 4.51 -9.78 13.97
CA PHE A 124 5.19 -10.35 15.12
C PHE A 124 6.42 -9.49 15.42
N GLY A 125 6.65 -9.22 16.67
CA GLY A 125 7.85 -8.50 17.04
C GLY A 125 8.26 -8.73 18.48
N PHE A 126 9.51 -8.38 18.75
CA PHE A 126 10.07 -8.39 20.08
C PHE A 126 11.12 -7.32 20.28
N SER A 127 11.32 -6.92 21.53
CA SER A 127 12.33 -5.94 21.93
C SER A 127 13.37 -6.59 22.83
N VAL A 128 14.63 -6.24 22.62
CA VAL A 128 15.75 -6.65 23.46
C VAL A 128 16.34 -5.43 24.10
N ALA A 129 16.28 -5.33 25.42
CA ALA A 129 16.96 -4.30 26.18
C ALA A 129 18.45 -4.65 26.30
N LEU A 130 19.33 -3.69 25.99
CA LEU A 130 20.76 -3.78 26.15
C LEU A 130 21.20 -2.68 27.12
N GLU A 131 22.41 -2.78 27.69
CA GLU A 131 22.95 -1.72 28.54
C GLU A 131 23.05 -0.36 27.83
N SER A 132 23.27 -0.36 26.51
CA SER A 132 23.45 0.86 25.69
C SER A 132 22.19 1.32 24.97
N GLY A 133 21.06 0.58 25.06
CA GLY A 133 19.84 0.94 24.32
C GLY A 133 18.89 -0.21 24.14
N THR A 134 18.01 -0.12 23.16
CA THR A 134 16.99 -1.14 22.86
C THR A 134 17.01 -1.48 21.36
N ILE A 135 16.92 -2.77 21.06
CA ILE A 135 16.69 -3.26 19.70
C ILE A 135 15.26 -3.78 19.61
N ARG A 136 14.51 -3.31 18.60
CA ARG A 136 13.16 -3.83 18.27
C ARG A 136 13.22 -4.53 16.92
N ILE A 137 12.70 -5.73 16.85
CA ILE A 137 12.62 -6.53 15.62
C ILE A 137 11.15 -6.75 15.32
N LYS A 138 10.73 -6.44 14.09
CA LYS A 138 9.39 -6.68 13.59
C LYS A 138 9.43 -7.48 12.29
N LEU A 139 8.61 -8.52 12.24
CA LEU A 139 8.27 -9.26 11.04
C LEU A 139 6.80 -8.98 10.71
N ALA A 140 6.52 -8.71 9.46
CA ALA A 140 5.13 -8.53 9.02
C ALA A 140 4.90 -9.18 7.65
N ARG A 141 3.67 -9.60 7.43
CA ARG A 141 3.17 -10.08 6.13
C ARG A 141 1.76 -9.59 5.92
N ASP A 142 1.48 -9.08 4.72
CA ASP A 142 0.14 -8.69 4.30
C ASP A 142 -0.20 -9.27 2.92
N GLN A 143 -1.50 -9.50 2.71
CA GLN A 143 -2.06 -9.88 1.43
C GLN A 143 -3.48 -9.36 1.30
N THR A 144 -3.78 -8.76 0.14
CA THR A 144 -5.14 -8.40 -0.28
C THR A 144 -5.46 -9.11 -1.59
N LEU A 145 -6.62 -9.73 -1.64
CA LEU A 145 -7.23 -10.27 -2.86
C LEU A 145 -8.50 -9.48 -3.12
N ALA A 146 -8.72 -9.10 -4.37
CA ALA A 146 -9.92 -8.37 -4.77
C ALA A 146 -10.47 -8.93 -6.08
N ASP A 147 -11.75 -9.25 -6.06
CA ASP A 147 -12.47 -9.85 -7.18
C ASP A 147 -13.79 -9.10 -7.38
N PHE A 148 -14.22 -8.97 -8.62
CA PHE A 148 -15.58 -8.55 -8.94
C PHE A 148 -16.56 -9.68 -8.71
N ASP A 149 -17.76 -9.39 -8.24
CA ASP A 149 -18.82 -10.41 -8.04
C ASP A 149 -19.27 -10.99 -9.40
N SER A 150 -19.14 -10.23 -10.49
CA SER A 150 -19.37 -10.70 -11.87
C SER A 150 -18.25 -11.60 -12.41
N GLY A 151 -17.16 -11.76 -11.68
CA GLY A 151 -15.95 -12.50 -12.07
C GLY A 151 -14.81 -11.61 -12.54
N GLY A 152 -13.60 -12.14 -12.44
CA GLY A 152 -12.36 -11.40 -12.73
C GLY A 152 -11.79 -10.65 -11.54
N SER A 153 -10.52 -10.25 -11.65
CA SER A 153 -9.81 -9.53 -10.59
C SER A 153 -10.01 -8.02 -10.70
N VAL A 154 -10.07 -7.35 -9.55
CA VAL A 154 -10.04 -5.88 -9.49
C VAL A 154 -8.63 -5.41 -9.90
N PRO A 155 -8.53 -4.37 -10.74
CA PRO A 155 -7.23 -3.90 -11.22
C PRO A 155 -6.40 -3.24 -10.12
N ARG A 156 -5.07 -3.27 -10.30
CA ARG A 156 -4.08 -2.51 -9.52
C ARG A 156 -4.06 -2.84 -8.02
N ILE A 157 -4.33 -4.10 -7.68
CA ILE A 157 -4.26 -4.59 -6.30
C ILE A 157 -2.81 -4.85 -5.90
N MET A 158 -2.40 -4.33 -4.74
CA MET A 158 -1.06 -4.53 -4.20
C MET A 158 -0.75 -6.03 -4.05
N PRO A 159 0.41 -6.52 -4.55
CA PRO A 159 0.87 -7.88 -4.30
C PRO A 159 1.17 -8.09 -2.81
N SER A 160 1.19 -9.35 -2.37
CA SER A 160 1.55 -9.68 -0.99
C SER A 160 2.99 -9.28 -0.68
N ARG A 161 3.24 -8.88 0.58
CA ARG A 161 4.54 -8.36 1.02
C ARG A 161 4.99 -9.05 2.29
N ASN A 162 6.30 -9.24 2.42
CA ASN A 162 6.96 -9.61 3.65
C ASN A 162 7.87 -8.47 4.09
N LEU A 163 7.87 -8.12 5.36
CA LEU A 163 8.69 -7.06 5.94
C LEU A 163 9.49 -7.62 7.11
N LEU A 164 10.79 -7.34 7.14
CA LEU A 164 11.64 -7.40 8.32
C LEU A 164 12.11 -5.98 8.63
N GLU A 165 11.85 -5.52 9.84
CA GLU A 165 12.33 -4.25 10.33
C GLU A 165 13.11 -4.44 11.62
N ILE A 166 14.29 -3.86 11.71
CA ILE A 166 15.15 -3.85 12.90
C ILE A 166 15.42 -2.38 13.22
N ASN A 167 14.97 -1.93 14.39
CA ASN A 167 15.21 -0.60 14.92
C ASN A 167 16.07 -0.69 16.17
N GLY A 168 17.21 -0.03 16.16
CA GLY A 168 18.07 0.15 17.32
C GLY A 168 17.98 1.59 17.81
N ASP A 169 17.67 1.76 19.07
CA ASP A 169 17.58 3.04 19.79
C ASP A 169 18.65 3.05 20.86
N PHE A 170 19.71 3.82 20.62
CA PHE A 170 20.89 3.88 21.47
C PHE A 170 21.11 5.32 21.95
N ALA A 171 21.79 5.49 23.06
CA ALA A 171 22.03 6.81 23.66
C ALA A 171 22.66 7.84 22.72
N LYS A 172 23.41 7.43 21.69
CA LYS A 172 24.13 8.30 20.77
C LYS A 172 23.63 8.26 19.33
N PHE A 173 22.85 7.26 18.95
CA PHE A 173 22.36 7.11 17.58
C PHE A 173 21.15 6.19 17.53
N ASP A 174 20.33 6.40 16.51
CA ASP A 174 19.26 5.50 16.09
C ASP A 174 19.68 4.82 14.80
N ALA A 175 19.43 3.54 14.68
CA ALA A 175 19.69 2.75 13.47
C ALA A 175 18.42 2.01 13.04
N THR A 176 18.14 2.03 11.74
CA THR A 176 17.04 1.26 11.16
C THR A 176 17.54 0.43 9.99
N LEU A 177 17.18 -0.84 9.96
CA LEU A 177 17.28 -1.70 8.80
C LEU A 177 15.87 -2.16 8.45
N SER A 178 15.48 -2.01 7.17
CA SER A 178 14.20 -2.48 6.66
C SER A 178 14.43 -3.27 5.38
N TYR A 179 14.06 -4.54 5.41
CA TYR A 179 14.04 -5.41 4.24
C TYR A 179 12.60 -5.75 3.89
N GLN A 180 12.22 -5.46 2.65
CA GLN A 180 10.89 -5.76 2.10
C GLN A 180 11.06 -6.66 0.89
N ASN A 181 10.38 -7.79 0.90
CA ASN A 181 10.15 -8.62 -0.27
C ASN A 181 8.71 -8.42 -0.72
N VAL A 182 8.52 -7.99 -1.95
CA VAL A 182 7.22 -7.84 -2.62
C VAL A 182 7.10 -8.97 -3.63
N ASN A 183 6.06 -9.77 -3.52
CA ASN A 183 5.85 -10.90 -4.43
C ASN A 183 5.42 -10.38 -5.83
N ASP A 184 5.50 -11.25 -6.82
CA ASP A 184 4.92 -11.01 -8.13
C ASP A 184 3.39 -10.86 -8.05
N GLN A 185 2.81 -10.14 -9.00
CA GLN A 185 1.36 -10.02 -9.14
C GLN A 185 0.92 -10.56 -10.48
N GLN A 186 0.31 -11.75 -10.44
CA GLN A 186 -0.22 -12.45 -11.61
C GLN A 186 -1.78 -12.41 -11.63
N ARG A 187 -2.41 -12.01 -10.52
CA ARG A 187 -3.86 -11.79 -10.48
C ARG A 187 -4.14 -10.39 -10.97
N ILE A 188 -4.34 -10.27 -12.25
CA ILE A 188 -4.52 -9.02 -12.98
C ILE A 188 -5.95 -8.93 -13.52
N ALA A 189 -6.42 -7.70 -13.72
CA ALA A 189 -7.66 -7.43 -14.43
C ALA A 189 -7.47 -7.58 -15.94
N GLN A 190 -8.56 -7.51 -16.68
CA GLN A 190 -8.53 -7.44 -18.14
C GLN A 190 -7.69 -6.23 -18.57
N ASN A 191 -6.82 -6.41 -19.57
CA ASN A 191 -5.92 -5.39 -20.11
C ASN A 191 -4.88 -4.82 -19.11
N GLU A 192 -4.72 -5.43 -17.94
CA GLU A 192 -3.68 -5.09 -16.99
C GLU A 192 -2.42 -5.95 -17.20
N LEU A 193 -1.23 -5.35 -17.05
CA LEU A 193 0.04 -6.09 -17.10
C LEU A 193 0.40 -6.63 -15.71
N PRO A 194 0.98 -7.85 -15.61
CA PRO A 194 1.54 -8.37 -14.36
C PRO A 194 2.79 -7.59 -13.94
N THR A 195 3.27 -7.81 -12.74
CA THR A 195 4.57 -7.29 -12.27
C THR A 195 5.35 -8.40 -11.59
N ASP A 196 6.67 -8.36 -11.80
CA ASP A 196 7.60 -9.27 -11.14
C ASP A 196 7.77 -8.92 -9.66
N SER A 197 8.23 -9.90 -8.89
CA SER A 197 8.65 -9.72 -7.51
C SER A 197 9.91 -8.85 -7.43
N TYR A 198 10.09 -8.16 -6.30
CA TYR A 198 11.32 -7.42 -6.03
C TYR A 198 11.65 -7.38 -4.54
N ASN A 199 12.90 -7.04 -4.24
CA ASN A 199 13.41 -6.90 -2.89
C ASN A 199 13.94 -5.48 -2.68
N ALA A 200 13.59 -4.87 -1.57
CA ALA A 200 14.05 -3.53 -1.21
C ALA A 200 14.71 -3.55 0.17
N LEU A 201 16.02 -3.29 0.20
CA LEU A 201 16.77 -3.11 1.45
C LEU A 201 17.05 -1.63 1.68
N LYS A 202 16.71 -1.16 2.87
CA LYS A 202 16.94 0.20 3.34
C LYS A 202 17.70 0.17 4.65
N VAL A 203 18.64 1.11 4.81
CA VAL A 203 19.37 1.32 6.08
C VAL A 203 19.40 2.80 6.36
N SER A 204 19.25 3.19 7.61
CA SER A 204 19.50 4.55 8.07
C SER A 204 20.18 4.57 9.43
N LEU A 205 21.04 5.57 9.62
CA LEU A 205 21.70 5.87 10.87
C LEU A 205 21.49 7.35 11.17
N ARG A 206 20.90 7.65 12.30
CA ARG A 206 20.67 9.01 12.77
C ARG A 206 21.42 9.27 14.05
N THR A 207 22.05 10.43 14.13
CA THR A 207 22.69 10.94 15.35
C THR A 207 22.37 12.41 15.52
N ALA A 208 22.45 12.91 16.76
CA ALA A 208 22.28 14.32 17.06
C ALA A 208 23.42 14.83 17.95
N PHE A 209 23.87 16.06 17.70
CA PHE A 209 24.95 16.71 18.43
C PHE A 209 24.50 18.11 18.83
N ASP A 210 24.73 18.47 20.08
CA ASP A 210 24.48 19.84 20.53
C ASP A 210 25.72 20.72 20.21
N ILE A 211 25.46 21.82 19.52
CA ILE A 211 26.48 22.85 19.15
C ILE A 211 26.04 24.17 19.78
N GLY A 212 26.44 24.40 21.02
CA GLY A 212 25.97 25.53 21.80
C GLY A 212 24.43 25.41 22.05
N PRO A 213 23.61 26.44 21.71
CA PRO A 213 22.16 26.40 21.88
C PRO A 213 21.44 25.64 20.77
N THR A 214 22.15 25.10 19.80
CA THR A 214 21.59 24.49 18.57
C THR A 214 21.87 23.01 18.55
N THR A 215 20.89 22.21 18.14
CA THR A 215 21.07 20.76 17.91
C THR A 215 21.19 20.48 16.42
N LEU A 216 22.27 19.85 15.99
CA LEU A 216 22.47 19.32 14.65
C LEU A 216 22.14 17.84 14.61
N ALA A 217 21.01 17.47 13.96
CA ALA A 217 20.69 16.09 13.66
C ALA A 217 21.18 15.71 12.26
N THR A 218 21.95 14.63 12.18
CA THR A 218 22.48 14.08 10.93
C THR A 218 21.89 12.70 10.70
N THR A 219 21.39 12.45 9.49
CA THR A 219 20.90 11.14 9.09
C THR A 219 21.63 10.69 7.83
N LEU A 220 22.33 9.57 7.91
CA LEU A 220 22.85 8.83 6.77
C LEU A 220 21.79 7.81 6.34
N PHE A 221 21.55 7.66 5.06
CA PHE A 221 20.61 6.66 4.58
C PHE A 221 21.07 6.03 3.26
N ALA A 222 20.69 4.77 3.08
CA ALA A 222 20.77 4.05 1.82
C ALA A 222 19.45 3.36 1.55
N ARG A 223 18.91 3.50 0.34
CA ARG A 223 17.65 2.91 -0.10
C ARG A 223 17.87 2.08 -1.34
N ASN A 224 17.07 1.03 -1.48
CA ASN A 224 17.20 0.06 -2.56
C ASN A 224 18.67 -0.38 -2.74
N ILE A 225 19.31 -0.81 -1.64
CA ILE A 225 20.74 -1.18 -1.60
C ILE A 225 21.03 -2.34 -2.57
N LEU A 226 20.05 -3.24 -2.76
CA LEU A 226 20.16 -4.40 -3.64
C LEU A 226 20.11 -3.99 -5.13
N ASP A 227 19.68 -2.74 -5.43
CA ASP A 227 19.53 -2.20 -6.77
C ASP A 227 18.54 -2.98 -7.64
N ASP A 228 17.54 -3.59 -6.99
CA ASP A 228 16.51 -4.37 -7.65
C ASP A 228 15.53 -3.45 -8.40
N ILE A 229 15.08 -3.86 -9.58
CA ILE A 229 14.10 -3.08 -10.36
C ILE A 229 12.74 -3.26 -9.71
N SER A 230 12.30 -2.22 -9.03
CA SER A 230 11.05 -2.23 -8.26
C SER A 230 9.94 -1.54 -9.03
N ARG A 231 8.85 -2.27 -9.37
CA ARG A 231 7.66 -1.72 -10.01
C ARG A 231 6.48 -1.73 -9.05
N ARG A 232 5.84 -0.58 -8.90
CA ARG A 232 4.64 -0.50 -8.07
C ARG A 232 3.45 -0.98 -8.88
N HIS A 233 2.93 -2.16 -8.58
CA HIS A 233 1.80 -2.76 -9.31
C HIS A 233 0.57 -1.85 -9.39
N THR A 234 0.31 -1.05 -8.36
CA THR A 234 -0.82 -0.10 -8.31
C THR A 234 -0.66 1.13 -9.22
N SER A 235 0.50 1.31 -9.88
CA SER A 235 0.74 2.44 -10.80
C SER A 235 0.20 2.14 -12.19
N PHE A 236 -0.43 3.12 -12.81
CA PHE A 236 -0.83 3.04 -14.21
C PHE A 236 0.36 2.94 -15.18
N VAL A 237 1.47 3.56 -14.80
CA VAL A 237 2.71 3.63 -15.60
C VAL A 237 3.81 2.75 -15.02
N LYS A 238 3.45 1.59 -14.46
CA LYS A 238 4.39 0.68 -13.77
C LYS A 238 5.53 0.20 -14.65
N GLU A 239 5.30 0.06 -15.96
CA GLU A 239 6.35 -0.34 -16.91
C GLU A 239 7.32 0.78 -17.23
N GLN A 240 6.83 2.02 -17.34
CA GLN A 240 7.61 3.19 -17.75
C GLN A 240 8.30 3.88 -16.56
N ALA A 241 7.72 3.81 -15.36
CA ALA A 241 8.18 4.51 -14.18
C ALA A 241 8.46 3.55 -13.00
N PRO A 242 9.55 2.77 -13.04
CA PRO A 242 10.00 2.00 -11.88
C PRO A 242 10.34 2.92 -10.71
N LEU A 243 10.31 2.37 -9.50
CA LEU A 243 10.78 3.10 -8.32
C LEU A 243 12.29 3.41 -8.45
N PRO A 244 12.77 4.45 -7.74
CA PRO A 244 14.20 4.81 -7.82
C PRO A 244 15.13 3.65 -7.51
N GLY A 245 16.19 3.50 -8.28
CA GLY A 245 17.28 2.58 -8.05
C GLY A 245 18.03 2.89 -6.76
N ARG A 246 19.21 2.30 -6.57
CA ARG A 246 20.03 2.52 -5.37
C ARG A 246 20.30 4.01 -5.12
N ASN A 247 19.97 4.45 -3.93
CA ASN A 247 20.15 5.83 -3.51
C ASN A 247 20.83 5.88 -2.14
N ILE A 248 21.94 6.62 -2.06
CA ILE A 248 22.68 6.85 -0.82
C ILE A 248 22.74 8.36 -0.60
N GLY A 249 22.43 8.80 0.61
CA GLY A 249 22.38 10.23 0.92
C GLY A 249 22.58 10.55 2.38
N MET A 250 22.67 11.86 2.62
CA MET A 250 22.80 12.44 3.94
C MET A 250 21.80 13.58 4.08
N LYS A 251 21.18 13.68 5.24
CA LYS A 251 20.28 14.77 5.62
C LYS A 251 20.79 15.44 6.88
N PHE A 252 20.80 16.75 6.87
CA PHE A 252 21.09 17.59 8.05
C PHE A 252 19.85 18.37 8.46
N VAL A 253 19.57 18.40 9.74
CA VAL A 253 18.51 19.22 10.33
C VAL A 253 19.11 20.00 11.50
N LEU A 254 19.03 21.33 11.42
CA LEU A 254 19.46 22.24 12.46
C LEU A 254 18.22 22.73 13.20
N ALA A 255 18.17 22.50 14.51
CA ALA A 255 17.12 23.00 15.40
C ALA A 255 17.73 24.11 16.27
N LEU A 256 17.11 25.32 16.27
CA LEU A 256 17.49 26.51 17.02
C LEU A 256 16.71 26.60 18.32
#